data_d9d3c6ebec30d13ec918e551d59b8627
#
_entry.id   d9d3c6ebec30d13ec918e551d59b8627
#
_cell.length_a   1.000
_cell.length_b   1.000
_cell.length_c   1.000
_cell.angle_alpha   90.00
_cell.angle_beta   90.00
_cell.angle_gamma   90.00
#
_symmetry.space_group_name_H-M   'P 1'
#
loop_
_entity.id
_entity.type
_entity.pdbx_description
1 polymer ?
#
loop_
_entity_poly.entity_id
_entity_poly.type
_entity_poly.pdbx_seq_one_letter_code
_entity_poly.pdbx_strand_id
1 'polypeptide(L)'
;DDKLLTHKDMSFSNADETFLLKLNTLIADNMSNPELDVAFLATNMCISRSLLFNKVKTITGMGIVDYVNKQRIERSIVLLTTTTMNITEISEVVGFSSLRYFSKVFKSIKGEIPSAYRKQDKVGGDTCL
;
A
#
# COMPACT_ATOMS: atom_id res chain seq x y z
N ASP A 1 19.33 19.34 -3.38
CA ASP A 1 19.75 18.85 -3.34
C ASP A 1 19.85 18.55 -3.32
N ASP A 2 19.48 18.94 -3.58
CA ASP A 2 19.80 18.39 -3.60
C ASP A 2 19.88 17.98 -3.53
N LYS A 3 19.69 18.12 -3.67
CA LYS A 3 19.97 17.39 -3.69
C LYS A 3 19.84 16.71 -3.46
N LEU A 4 19.47 16.99 -3.52
CA LEU A 4 19.62 16.08 -3.35
C LEU A 4 19.35 15.59 -3.30
N LEU A 5 19.02 15.78 -3.53
CA LEU A 5 19.17 15.04 -3.54
C LEU A 5 19.26 14.57 -3.53
N THR A 6 19.19 14.79 -3.59
CA THR A 6 19.60 14.20 -3.60
C THR A 6 19.70 13.56 -3.27
N HIS A 7 19.44 13.39 -3.24
CA HIS A 7 19.79 12.56 -2.88
C HIS A 7 19.23 11.87 -2.73
N LYS A 8 18.59 12.11 -2.40
CA LYS A 8 18.02 11.04 -2.30
C LYS A 8 17.51 10.37 -3.42
N ASP A 9 17.12 10.77 -3.76
CA ASP A 9 16.86 10.25 -4.97
C ASP A 9 18.04 9.68 -5.60
N MET A 10 19.05 9.93 -5.13
CA MET A 10 20.24 9.41 -5.66
C MET A 10 20.43 7.97 -5.49
N SER A 11 19.67 7.31 -4.63
CA SER A 11 19.84 5.89 -4.45
C SER A 11 19.06 5.07 -5.47
N PHE A 12 18.25 5.71 -6.32
CA PHE A 12 17.46 5.01 -7.31
C PHE A 12 17.97 5.27 -8.71
N SER A 13 18.09 4.21 -9.50
CA SER A 13 18.37 4.33 -10.92
C SER A 13 17.05 4.55 -11.67
N ASN A 14 17.15 4.97 -12.94
CA ASN A 14 15.96 5.08 -13.78
C ASN A 14 15.27 3.74 -13.94
N ALA A 15 16.03 2.65 -13.97
CA ALA A 15 15.46 1.31 -14.06
C ALA A 15 14.65 0.98 -12.81
N ASP A 16 15.13 1.39 -11.63
CA ASP A 16 14.41 1.16 -10.38
C ASP A 16 13.12 1.95 -10.33
N GLU A 17 13.16 3.20 -10.78
CA GLU A 17 11.96 4.03 -10.82
C GLU A 17 10.92 3.43 -11.76
N THR A 18 11.35 2.97 -12.94
CA THR A 18 10.44 2.35 -13.89
C THR A 18 9.85 1.07 -13.32
N PHE A 19 10.68 0.27 -12.64
CA PHE A 19 10.23 -0.96 -12.01
C PHE A 19 9.13 -0.67 -10.97
N LEU A 20 9.39 0.28 -10.07
CA LEU A 20 8.42 0.63 -9.03
C LEU A 20 7.14 1.20 -9.61
N LEU A 21 7.25 2.04 -10.62
CA LEU A 21 6.07 2.62 -11.25
C LEU A 21 5.19 1.52 -11.84
N LYS A 22 5.79 0.57 -12.54
CA LYS A 22 5.05 -0.54 -13.12
C LYS A 22 4.41 -1.41 -12.03
N LEU A 23 5.17 -1.71 -10.98
CA LEU A 23 4.67 -2.51 -9.86
C LEU A 23 3.51 -1.80 -9.18
N ASN A 24 3.65 -0.51 -8.89
CA ASN A 24 2.61 0.26 -8.21
C ASN A 24 1.34 0.33 -9.05
N THR A 25 1.48 0.48 -10.36
CA THR A 25 0.33 0.49 -11.26
C THR A 25 -0.40 -0.85 -11.25
N LEU A 26 0.35 -1.96 -11.28
CA LEU A 26 -0.24 -3.29 -11.21
C LEU A 26 -0.99 -3.49 -9.89
N ILE A 27 -0.41 -3.06 -8.78
CA ILE A 27 -1.06 -3.18 -7.48
C ILE A 27 -2.33 -2.35 -7.45
N ALA A 28 -2.27 -1.11 -7.90
CA ALA A 28 -3.43 -0.21 -7.88
C ALA A 28 -4.56 -0.73 -8.76
N ASP A 29 -4.22 -1.21 -9.97
CA ASP A 29 -5.23 -1.67 -10.92
C ASP A 29 -5.90 -2.97 -10.48
N ASN A 30 -5.23 -3.75 -9.62
CA ASN A 30 -5.73 -5.05 -9.19
C ASN A 30 -5.95 -5.13 -7.69
N MET A 31 -6.06 -3.99 -7.03
CA MET A 31 -6.08 -3.93 -5.57
C MET A 31 -7.20 -4.77 -4.97
N SER A 32 -8.39 -4.75 -5.56
CA SER A 32 -9.53 -5.52 -5.06
C SER A 32 -9.58 -6.94 -5.61
N ASN A 33 -8.66 -7.29 -6.49
CA ASN A 33 -8.64 -8.62 -7.11
C ASN A 33 -8.14 -9.65 -6.09
N PRO A 34 -8.93 -10.68 -5.77
CA PRO A 34 -8.50 -11.70 -4.80
C PRO A 34 -7.33 -12.54 -5.31
N GLU A 35 -7.04 -12.48 -6.62
CA GLU A 35 -5.91 -13.21 -7.19
C GLU A 35 -4.59 -12.45 -7.08
N LEU A 36 -4.61 -11.22 -6.55
CA LEU A 36 -3.40 -10.43 -6.42
C LEU A 36 -2.49 -11.02 -5.36
N ASP A 37 -1.43 -11.68 -5.80
CA ASP A 37 -0.43 -12.26 -4.91
C ASP A 37 0.94 -12.15 -5.58
N VAL A 38 1.95 -12.71 -4.96
CA VAL A 38 3.33 -12.63 -5.47
C VAL A 38 3.44 -13.25 -6.86
N ALA A 39 2.77 -14.40 -7.06
CA ALA A 39 2.81 -15.08 -8.36
C ALA A 39 2.16 -14.22 -9.45
N PHE A 40 1.02 -13.60 -9.14
CA PHE A 40 0.34 -12.71 -10.07
C PHE A 40 1.25 -11.54 -10.48
N LEU A 41 1.86 -10.91 -9.49
CA LEU A 41 2.72 -9.75 -9.74
C LEU A 41 3.95 -10.15 -10.55
N ALA A 42 4.59 -11.25 -10.20
CA ALA A 42 5.78 -11.70 -10.92
C ALA A 42 5.45 -12.01 -12.38
N THR A 43 4.33 -12.72 -12.61
CA THR A 43 3.90 -13.05 -13.96
C THR A 43 3.65 -11.80 -14.79
N ASN A 44 2.95 -10.83 -14.22
CA ASN A 44 2.61 -9.61 -14.95
C ASN A 44 3.80 -8.66 -15.10
N MET A 45 4.81 -8.80 -14.26
CA MET A 45 6.05 -8.05 -14.40
C MET A 45 7.05 -8.78 -15.31
N CYS A 46 6.72 -10.00 -15.73
CA CYS A 46 7.56 -10.83 -16.59
C CYS A 46 8.91 -11.17 -15.96
N ILE A 47 8.90 -11.42 -14.66
CA ILE A 47 10.12 -11.79 -13.91
C ILE A 47 9.80 -12.94 -12.98
N SER A 48 10.85 -13.57 -12.42
CA SER A 48 10.65 -14.63 -11.45
C SER A 48 10.21 -14.06 -10.10
N ARG A 49 9.60 -14.90 -9.27
CA ARG A 49 9.23 -14.51 -7.92
C ARG A 49 10.45 -14.08 -7.11
N SER A 50 11.55 -14.82 -7.26
CA SER A 50 12.80 -14.49 -6.55
C SER A 50 13.31 -13.12 -6.91
N LEU A 51 13.29 -12.80 -8.21
CA LEU A 51 13.75 -11.50 -8.67
C LEU A 51 12.84 -10.39 -8.16
N LEU A 52 11.52 -10.61 -8.21
CA LEU A 52 10.56 -9.64 -7.69
C LEU A 52 10.82 -9.39 -6.20
N PHE A 53 10.95 -10.48 -5.42
CA PHE A 53 11.18 -10.40 -4.00
C PHE A 53 12.45 -9.60 -3.69
N ASN A 54 13.54 -9.93 -4.38
CA ASN A 54 14.83 -9.28 -4.15
C ASN A 54 14.82 -7.81 -4.56
N LYS A 55 14.21 -7.49 -5.69
CA LYS A 55 14.19 -6.11 -6.16
C LYS A 55 13.36 -5.22 -5.22
N VAL A 56 12.19 -5.69 -4.80
CA VAL A 56 11.35 -4.91 -3.88
C VAL A 56 12.10 -4.69 -2.57
N LYS A 57 12.71 -5.74 -2.03
CA LYS A 57 13.45 -5.62 -0.78
C LYS A 57 14.63 -4.66 -0.91
N THR A 58 15.36 -4.76 -1.99
CA THR A 58 16.53 -3.90 -2.21
C THR A 58 16.13 -2.44 -2.39
N ILE A 59 15.08 -2.18 -3.16
CA ILE A 59 14.67 -0.81 -3.47
C ILE A 59 13.92 -0.16 -2.31
N THR A 60 12.99 -0.88 -1.68
CA THR A 60 12.10 -0.30 -0.68
C THR A 60 12.47 -0.63 0.76
N GLY A 61 13.30 -1.64 0.98
CA GLY A 61 13.62 -2.12 2.31
C GLY A 61 12.54 -3.03 2.89
N MET A 62 11.44 -3.25 2.17
CA MET A 62 10.29 -4.02 2.63
C MET A 62 10.13 -5.30 1.83
N GLY A 63 9.59 -6.34 2.47
CA GLY A 63 9.17 -7.52 1.73
C GLY A 63 7.98 -7.19 0.84
N ILE A 64 7.76 -8.00 -0.20
CA ILE A 64 6.70 -7.73 -1.18
C ILE A 64 5.31 -7.75 -0.54
N VAL A 65 5.05 -8.68 0.39
CA VAL A 65 3.74 -8.75 1.04
C VAL A 65 3.49 -7.49 1.87
N ASP A 66 4.49 -7.04 2.62
CA ASP A 66 4.36 -5.83 3.43
C ASP A 66 4.18 -4.61 2.53
N TYR A 67 4.87 -4.58 1.41
CA TYR A 67 4.76 -3.49 0.45
C TYR A 67 3.34 -3.39 -0.13
N VAL A 68 2.78 -4.53 -0.54
CA VAL A 68 1.40 -4.57 -1.05
C VAL A 68 0.42 -4.15 0.04
N ASN A 69 0.60 -4.67 1.25
CA ASN A 69 -0.28 -4.32 2.37
C ASN A 69 -0.21 -2.83 2.68
N LYS A 70 0.98 -2.24 2.61
CA LYS A 70 1.13 -0.80 2.81
C LYS A 70 0.32 -0.02 1.78
N GLN A 71 0.38 -0.42 0.51
CA GLN A 71 -0.39 0.23 -0.55
C GLN A 71 -1.89 0.12 -0.26
N ARG A 72 -2.35 -1.05 0.16
CA ARG A 72 -3.76 -1.27 0.48
C ARG A 72 -4.20 -0.41 1.67
N ILE A 73 -3.37 -0.30 2.69
CA ILE A 73 -3.69 0.53 3.86
C ILE A 73 -3.74 2.00 3.47
N GLU A 74 -2.79 2.48 2.66
CA GLU A 74 -2.82 3.87 2.20
C GLU A 74 -4.12 4.16 1.45
N ARG A 75 -4.56 3.24 0.62
CA ARG A 75 -5.83 3.42 -0.10
C ARG A 75 -7.01 3.42 0.86
N SER A 76 -6.97 2.55 1.88
CA SER A 76 -8.06 2.50 2.86
C SER A 76 -8.19 3.82 3.63
N ILE A 77 -7.08 4.49 3.88
CA ILE A 77 -7.10 5.78 4.58
C ILE A 77 -7.83 6.82 3.74
N VAL A 78 -7.58 6.83 2.43
CA VAL A 78 -8.31 7.74 1.55
C VAL A 78 -9.81 7.49 1.66
N LEU A 79 -10.23 6.22 1.63
CA LEU A 79 -11.65 5.89 1.72
C LEU A 79 -12.23 6.18 3.10
N LEU A 80 -11.45 5.96 4.17
CA LEU A 80 -11.89 6.26 5.53
C LEU A 80 -12.16 7.75 5.71
N THR A 81 -11.34 8.59 5.10
CA THR A 81 -11.39 10.03 5.34
C THR A 81 -12.23 10.79 4.31
N THR A 82 -12.52 10.19 3.16
CA THR A 82 -13.24 10.89 2.09
C THR A 82 -14.61 10.29 1.78
N THR A 83 -14.97 9.15 2.37
CA THR A 83 -16.26 8.51 2.07
C THR A 83 -16.97 8.10 3.35
N THR A 84 -18.24 7.70 3.19
CA THR A 84 -19.04 7.15 4.30
C THR A 84 -19.12 5.62 4.24
N MET A 85 -18.28 4.99 3.41
CA MET A 85 -18.24 3.53 3.31
C MET A 85 -17.96 2.94 4.69
N ASN A 86 -18.61 1.80 5.00
CA ASN A 86 -18.33 1.17 6.29
C ASN A 86 -17.00 0.42 6.21
N ILE A 87 -16.50 0.04 7.39
CA ILE A 87 -15.16 -0.55 7.50
C ILE A 87 -15.06 -1.87 6.72
N THR A 88 -16.12 -2.68 6.77
CA THR A 88 -16.15 -3.95 6.06
C THR A 88 -16.04 -3.72 4.55
N GLU A 89 -16.81 -2.79 4.02
CA GLU A 89 -16.77 -2.46 2.59
C GLU A 89 -15.38 -1.99 2.19
N ILE A 90 -14.77 -1.13 2.99
CA ILE A 90 -13.43 -0.64 2.70
C ILE A 90 -12.43 -1.78 2.64
N SER A 91 -12.49 -2.70 3.63
CA SER A 91 -11.56 -3.83 3.65
C SER A 91 -11.66 -4.67 2.37
N GLU A 92 -12.87 -4.84 1.86
CA GLU A 92 -13.10 -5.62 0.65
C GLU A 92 -12.61 -4.88 -0.60
N VAL A 93 -12.91 -3.60 -0.69
CA VAL A 93 -12.51 -2.79 -1.85
C VAL A 93 -11.00 -2.71 -1.98
N VAL A 94 -10.28 -2.61 -0.86
CA VAL A 94 -8.82 -2.55 -0.93
C VAL A 94 -8.17 -3.93 -0.97
N GLY A 95 -8.97 -5.00 -0.98
CA GLY A 95 -8.48 -6.34 -1.33
C GLY A 95 -8.06 -7.24 -0.18
N PHE A 96 -8.44 -6.92 1.04
CA PHE A 96 -8.13 -7.82 2.16
C PHE A 96 -9.10 -8.98 2.18
N SER A 97 -8.58 -10.16 2.53
CA SER A 97 -9.38 -11.38 2.53
C SER A 97 -10.39 -11.44 3.66
N SER A 98 -10.15 -10.67 4.73
CA SER A 98 -11.07 -10.63 5.85
C SER A 98 -10.95 -9.30 6.57
N LEU A 99 -12.04 -8.90 7.22
CA LEU A 99 -12.05 -7.70 8.03
C LEU A 99 -11.04 -7.82 9.19
N ARG A 100 -10.92 -9.01 9.74
CA ARG A 100 -10.01 -9.27 10.85
C ARG A 100 -8.56 -9.02 10.44
N TYR A 101 -8.17 -9.54 9.29
CA TYR A 101 -6.81 -9.36 8.79
C TYR A 101 -6.56 -7.89 8.46
N PHE A 102 -7.53 -7.24 7.83
CA PHE A 102 -7.43 -5.81 7.55
C PHE A 102 -7.18 -5.01 8.82
N SER A 103 -7.98 -5.23 9.85
CA SER A 103 -7.84 -4.50 11.11
C SER A 103 -6.50 -4.73 11.76
N LYS A 104 -6.01 -5.96 11.70
CA LYS A 104 -4.72 -6.32 12.26
C LYS A 104 -3.57 -5.60 11.54
N VAL A 105 -3.60 -5.63 10.20
CA VAL A 105 -2.57 -4.97 9.40
C VAL A 105 -2.64 -3.45 9.59
N PHE A 106 -3.85 -2.91 9.57
CA PHE A 106 -4.04 -1.47 9.75
C PHE A 106 -3.46 -1.01 11.08
N LYS A 107 -3.78 -1.72 12.15
CA LYS A 107 -3.28 -1.36 13.48
C LYS A 107 -1.77 -1.47 13.55
N SER A 108 -1.18 -2.47 12.91
CA SER A 108 0.27 -2.64 12.93
C SER A 108 0.98 -1.50 12.21
N ILE A 109 0.37 -0.94 11.18
CA ILE A 109 0.96 0.14 10.39
C ILE A 109 0.64 1.51 10.98
N LYS A 110 -0.59 1.74 11.41
CA LYS A 110 -1.05 3.07 11.84
C LYS A 110 -1.17 3.23 13.36
N GLY A 111 -1.03 2.15 14.12
CA GLY A 111 -1.07 2.23 15.57
C GLY A 111 -2.46 2.17 16.18
N GLU A 112 -3.51 2.18 15.38
CA GLU A 112 -4.89 2.11 15.88
C GLU A 112 -5.77 1.40 14.87
N ILE A 113 -6.95 0.93 15.31
CA ILE A 113 -7.87 0.23 14.43
C ILE A 113 -8.55 1.23 13.48
N PRO A 114 -9.06 0.75 12.33
CA PRO A 114 -9.63 1.65 11.31
C PRO A 114 -10.76 2.54 11.82
N SER A 115 -11.66 2.01 12.64
CA SER A 115 -12.78 2.80 13.15
C SER A 115 -12.30 3.92 14.05
N ALA A 116 -11.29 3.67 14.87
CA ALA A 116 -10.70 4.68 15.74
C ALA A 116 -10.00 5.76 14.90
N TYR A 117 -9.32 5.34 13.85
CA TYR A 117 -8.64 6.26 12.95
C TYR A 117 -9.64 7.21 12.28
N ARG A 118 -10.74 6.65 11.76
CA ARG A 118 -11.79 7.46 11.12
C ARG A 118 -12.40 8.47 12.09
N LYS A 119 -12.66 8.00 13.31
CA LYS A 119 -13.26 8.85 14.34
C LYS A 119 -12.34 10.01 14.71
N GLN A 120 -11.06 9.71 14.86
CA GLN A 120 -10.04 10.69 15.20
C GLN A 120 -9.90 11.74 14.10
N ASP A 121 -9.85 11.31 12.84
CA ASP A 121 -9.76 12.20 11.71
C ASP A 121 -10.98 13.12 11.64
N LYS A 122 -12.16 12.56 11.86
CA LYS A 122 -13.40 13.33 11.83
C LYS A 122 -13.41 14.40 12.91
N VAL A 123 -12.99 14.05 14.12
CA VAL A 123 -12.90 15.00 15.22
C VAL A 123 -11.89 16.09 14.90
N GLY A 124 -10.75 15.71 14.33
CA GLY A 124 -9.74 16.67 13.92
C GLY A 124 -10.28 17.62 12.86
N GLY A 125 -11.04 17.10 11.90
CA GLY A 125 -11.64 17.90 10.86
C GLY A 125 -12.62 18.92 11.42
N ASP A 126 -13.45 18.47 12.35
CA ASP A 126 -14.42 19.36 13.00
C ASP A 126 -13.71 20.46 13.78
N THR A 127 -12.61 20.11 14.42
CA THR A 127 -11.84 21.07 15.22
C THR A 127 -11.25 22.16 14.34
N CYS A 128 -10.86 21.82 13.13
CA CYS A 128 -10.26 22.78 12.22
C CYS A 128 -11.27 23.79 11.67
N LEU A 129 -12.53 23.49 11.81
CA LEU A 129 -13.55 24.40 11.35
C LEU A 129 -13.80 25.49 12.38
#